data_ceaa5a6352d121ff4fd1cc9286fb2c3f
#
_entry.id   ceaa5a6352d121ff4fd1cc9286fb2c3f
#
_cell.length_a   1.000
_cell.length_b   1.000
_cell.length_c   1.000
_cell.angle_alpha   90.00
_cell.angle_beta   90.00
_cell.angle_gamma   90.00
#
_symmetry.space_group_name_H-M   'P 1'
#
loop_
_entity.id
_entity.type
_entity.pdbx_description
1 polymer ?
#
loop_
_entity_poly.entity_id
_entity_poly.type
_entity_poly.pdbx_seq_one_letter_code
_entity_poly.pdbx_strand_id
1 'polypeptide(L)'
;EYLWQGGEIWQGQSPLLFPIVGRLREDTYVLSGKNYRLEKHGFARKLPFFPEKMGREEMTLILRDNALTREKYPFPFELRAHYALREDGFLMQFRVKNTGDIRMYFSIGAHPAFRCQMGDRVVMDRTENADAFRLDKDALRGQETEAVFRNSRDIEITKEIFEKDALIFDGIASGGATLMRRNGRHVHVDFGKAPCLG
;
A
#
# COMPACT_ATOMS: atom_id res chain seq x y z
N GLU A 1 7.05 -1.49 -20.68
CA GLU A 1 6.87 -2.12 -19.37
C GLU A 1 6.59 -1.02 -18.33
N TYR A 2 5.54 -1.18 -17.54
CA TYR A 2 5.08 -0.17 -16.59
C TYR A 2 5.48 -0.51 -15.15
N LEU A 3 5.36 -1.78 -14.78
CA LEU A 3 5.58 -2.24 -13.41
C LEU A 3 7.05 -2.54 -13.13
N TRP A 4 7.44 -2.28 -11.90
CA TRP A 4 8.70 -2.78 -11.36
C TRP A 4 8.67 -4.30 -11.20
N GLN A 5 9.72 -4.98 -11.63
CA GLN A 5 9.78 -6.45 -11.66
C GLN A 5 10.63 -7.08 -10.54
N GLY A 6 10.98 -6.29 -9.54
CA GLY A 6 11.97 -6.68 -8.54
C GLY A 6 13.40 -6.44 -9.03
N GLY A 7 14.35 -6.43 -8.12
CA GLY A 7 15.76 -6.24 -8.42
C GLY A 7 16.59 -6.02 -7.15
N GLU A 8 17.86 -5.73 -7.31
CA GLU A 8 18.80 -5.55 -6.20
C GLU A 8 18.41 -4.40 -5.24
N ILE A 9 17.86 -3.31 -5.79
CA ILE A 9 17.44 -2.15 -5.01
C ILE A 9 16.22 -2.49 -4.15
N TRP A 10 15.25 -3.20 -4.72
CA TRP A 10 14.04 -3.62 -4.02
C TRP A 10 13.45 -4.86 -4.67
N GLN A 11 13.35 -5.93 -3.90
CA GLN A 11 12.88 -7.23 -4.38
C GLN A 11 11.35 -7.35 -4.43
N GLY A 12 10.61 -6.42 -3.82
CA GLY A 12 9.16 -6.45 -3.80
C GLY A 12 8.55 -6.19 -5.18
N GLN A 13 7.38 -6.78 -5.42
CA GLN A 13 6.61 -6.64 -6.66
C GLN A 13 5.16 -6.33 -6.32
N SER A 14 4.86 -5.05 -6.03
CA SER A 14 3.51 -4.57 -5.72
C SER A 14 2.79 -5.38 -4.62
N PRO A 15 3.36 -5.52 -3.41
CA PRO A 15 2.78 -6.37 -2.37
C PRO A 15 1.45 -5.82 -1.83
N LEU A 16 0.58 -6.74 -1.40
CA LEU A 16 -0.61 -6.46 -0.62
C LEU A 16 -0.23 -6.43 0.88
N LEU A 17 -0.64 -5.37 1.57
CA LEU A 17 -0.31 -5.12 2.97
C LEU A 17 -1.52 -5.42 3.85
N PHE A 18 -1.40 -6.42 4.75
CA PHE A 18 -2.45 -6.83 5.67
C PHE A 18 -1.86 -7.76 6.77
N PRO A 19 -2.31 -7.71 8.03
CA PRO A 19 -3.43 -6.91 8.56
C PRO A 19 -3.02 -5.52 9.07
N ILE A 20 -1.79 -5.09 8.81
CA ILE A 20 -1.32 -3.73 9.09
C ILE A 20 -0.62 -3.12 7.87
N VAL A 21 -0.68 -1.79 7.77
CA VAL A 21 0.11 -0.97 6.86
C VAL A 21 1.16 -0.23 7.70
N GLY A 22 2.42 -0.24 7.26
CA GLY A 22 3.51 0.32 8.05
C GLY A 22 4.03 -0.65 9.12
N ARG A 23 4.62 -0.11 10.17
CA ARG A 23 5.27 -0.84 11.26
C ARG A 23 4.68 -0.47 12.60
N LEU A 24 4.59 -1.44 13.50
CA LEU A 24 4.25 -1.24 14.92
C LEU A 24 5.55 -1.02 15.71
N ARG A 25 5.46 -0.27 16.81
CA ARG A 25 6.58 -0.12 17.74
C ARG A 25 6.99 -1.50 18.26
N GLU A 26 8.28 -1.82 18.13
CA GLU A 26 8.84 -3.13 18.50
C GLU A 26 8.14 -4.32 17.83
N ASP A 27 7.52 -4.08 16.66
CA ASP A 27 6.70 -5.06 15.94
C ASP A 27 5.58 -5.70 16.81
N THR A 28 5.09 -5.00 17.84
CA THR A 28 4.18 -5.57 18.85
C THR A 28 2.92 -4.72 19.00
N TYR A 29 1.80 -5.38 19.30
CA TYR A 29 0.55 -4.77 19.72
C TYR A 29 -0.09 -5.55 20.88
N VAL A 30 -0.97 -4.89 21.63
CA VAL A 30 -1.69 -5.49 22.75
C VAL A 30 -3.16 -5.66 22.37
N LEU A 31 -3.69 -6.85 22.58
CA LEU A 31 -5.11 -7.15 22.42
C LEU A 31 -5.58 -7.94 23.66
N SER A 32 -6.58 -7.38 24.36
CA SER A 32 -7.14 -7.99 25.57
C SER A 32 -6.06 -8.40 26.62
N GLY A 33 -5.06 -7.53 26.80
CA GLY A 33 -3.96 -7.74 27.75
C GLY A 33 -2.87 -8.73 27.29
N LYS A 34 -2.97 -9.30 26.11
CA LYS A 34 -1.96 -10.20 25.54
C LYS A 34 -1.16 -9.50 24.44
N ASN A 35 0.15 -9.69 24.44
CA ASN A 35 1.06 -9.19 23.41
C ASN A 35 1.05 -10.11 22.19
N TYR A 36 1.00 -9.49 21.01
CA TYR A 36 1.10 -10.15 19.72
C TYR A 36 2.17 -9.47 18.88
N ARG A 37 2.84 -10.23 18.03
CA ARG A 37 3.89 -9.70 17.16
C ARG A 37 3.45 -9.72 15.71
N LEU A 38 3.58 -8.56 15.04
CA LEU A 38 3.33 -8.39 13.61
C LEU A 38 4.49 -7.64 12.98
N GLU A 39 5.07 -8.20 11.94
CA GLU A 39 6.11 -7.58 11.14
C GLU A 39 5.59 -6.37 10.34
N LYS A 40 6.50 -5.48 9.93
CA LYS A 40 6.20 -4.37 9.01
C LYS A 40 5.35 -4.87 7.84
N HIS A 41 4.20 -4.23 7.61
CA HIS A 41 3.19 -4.55 6.59
C HIS A 41 2.46 -5.88 6.78
N GLY A 42 2.54 -6.50 7.95
CA GLY A 42 1.88 -7.75 8.24
C GLY A 42 2.41 -8.95 7.45
N PHE A 43 1.58 -9.97 7.31
CA PHE A 43 1.99 -11.27 6.79
C PHE A 43 1.41 -11.63 5.41
N ALA A 44 0.36 -10.97 4.93
CA ALA A 44 -0.37 -11.41 3.72
C ALA A 44 0.55 -11.54 2.49
N ARG A 45 1.50 -10.62 2.33
CA ARG A 45 2.48 -10.64 1.22
C ARG A 45 3.43 -11.83 1.22
N LYS A 46 3.52 -12.58 2.32
CA LYS A 46 4.42 -13.72 2.51
C LYS A 46 3.68 -15.06 2.47
N LEU A 47 2.37 -15.05 2.34
CA LEU A 47 1.53 -16.25 2.38
C LEU A 47 0.94 -16.57 1.01
N PRO A 48 0.74 -17.85 0.70
CA PRO A 48 0.09 -18.22 -0.54
C PRO A 48 -1.40 -17.86 -0.49
N PHE A 49 -1.87 -17.26 -1.58
CA PHE A 49 -3.28 -17.10 -1.86
C PHE A 49 -3.73 -18.24 -2.76
N PHE A 50 -4.94 -18.71 -2.55
CA PHE A 50 -5.53 -19.79 -3.34
C PHE A 50 -6.55 -19.24 -4.35
N PRO A 51 -6.64 -19.84 -5.55
CA PRO A 51 -7.63 -19.40 -6.52
C PRO A 51 -9.05 -19.71 -6.02
N GLU A 52 -9.92 -18.71 -6.04
CA GLU A 52 -11.36 -18.84 -5.78
C GLU A 52 -12.16 -18.72 -7.08
N LYS A 53 -11.77 -17.81 -7.97
CA LYS A 53 -12.32 -17.64 -9.30
C LYS A 53 -11.21 -17.36 -10.30
N MET A 54 -11.23 -18.05 -11.43
CA MET A 54 -10.29 -17.86 -12.52
C MET A 54 -11.06 -17.69 -13.84
N GLY A 55 -10.89 -16.55 -14.47
CA GLY A 55 -11.42 -16.22 -15.78
C GLY A 55 -10.32 -15.79 -16.74
N ARG A 56 -10.67 -15.46 -17.96
CA ARG A 56 -9.72 -15.00 -18.98
C ARG A 56 -9.15 -13.62 -18.68
N GLU A 57 -9.98 -12.73 -18.14
CA GLU A 57 -9.63 -11.33 -17.90
C GLU A 57 -9.76 -10.92 -16.43
N GLU A 58 -10.17 -11.84 -15.57
CA GLU A 58 -10.31 -11.61 -14.14
C GLU A 58 -9.89 -12.82 -13.31
N MET A 59 -9.44 -12.58 -12.11
CA MET A 59 -9.21 -13.63 -11.11
C MET A 59 -9.52 -13.12 -9.71
N THR A 60 -9.95 -14.03 -8.85
CA THR A 60 -10.08 -13.80 -7.41
C THR A 60 -9.24 -14.82 -6.67
N LEU A 61 -8.34 -14.32 -5.86
CA LEU A 61 -7.50 -15.12 -4.98
C LEU A 61 -7.94 -14.90 -3.54
N ILE A 62 -7.88 -15.93 -2.71
CA ILE A 62 -8.29 -15.87 -1.32
C ILE A 62 -7.18 -16.34 -0.38
N LEU A 63 -6.98 -15.59 0.69
CA LEU A 63 -6.21 -15.97 1.86
C LEU A 63 -7.18 -16.12 3.04
N ARG A 64 -7.15 -17.27 3.71
CA ARG A 64 -7.88 -17.50 4.97
C ARG A 64 -6.91 -17.59 6.13
N ASP A 65 -7.39 -17.25 7.31
CA ASP A 65 -6.66 -17.48 8.52
C ASP A 65 -6.35 -18.98 8.72
N ASN A 66 -5.30 -19.24 9.44
CA ASN A 66 -4.87 -20.58 9.85
C ASN A 66 -4.21 -20.51 11.24
N ALA A 67 -3.77 -21.62 11.79
CA ALA A 67 -3.14 -21.67 13.09
C ALA A 67 -1.96 -20.68 13.22
N LEU A 68 -1.08 -20.62 12.22
CA LEU A 68 0.10 -19.74 12.24
C LEU A 68 -0.27 -18.25 12.18
N THR A 69 -1.27 -17.88 11.39
CA THR A 69 -1.73 -16.49 11.35
C THR A 69 -2.42 -16.09 12.64
N ARG A 70 -3.17 -16.99 13.27
CA ARG A 70 -3.87 -16.75 14.55
C ARG A 70 -2.93 -16.56 15.73
N GLU A 71 -1.74 -17.14 15.71
CA GLU A 71 -0.70 -16.88 16.71
C GLU A 71 -0.26 -15.40 16.71
N LYS A 72 -0.24 -14.78 15.54
CA LYS A 72 0.19 -13.39 15.34
C LYS A 72 -0.98 -12.40 15.31
N TYR A 73 -2.15 -12.84 14.86
CA TYR A 73 -3.34 -12.05 14.63
C TYR A 73 -4.57 -12.91 14.91
N PRO A 74 -5.11 -12.89 16.15
CA PRO A 74 -6.06 -13.89 16.65
C PRO A 74 -7.50 -13.66 16.16
N PHE A 75 -7.67 -13.33 14.90
CA PHE A 75 -8.96 -13.11 14.28
C PHE A 75 -9.18 -14.08 13.12
N PRO A 76 -10.32 -14.76 13.04
CA PRO A 76 -10.74 -15.47 11.84
C PRO A 76 -11.06 -14.49 10.72
N PHE A 77 -10.52 -14.71 9.52
CA PHE A 77 -10.76 -13.82 8.40
C PHE A 77 -10.75 -14.51 7.04
N GLU A 78 -11.36 -13.87 6.07
CA GLU A 78 -11.13 -14.11 4.65
C GLU A 78 -10.68 -12.81 3.98
N LEU A 79 -9.54 -12.85 3.32
CA LEU A 79 -9.01 -11.76 2.50
C LEU A 79 -9.06 -12.18 1.04
N ARG A 80 -9.86 -11.48 0.24
CA ARG A 80 -9.93 -11.68 -1.21
C ARG A 80 -9.19 -10.56 -1.91
N ALA A 81 -8.37 -10.94 -2.88
CA ALA A 81 -7.75 -10.06 -3.84
C ALA A 81 -8.36 -10.37 -5.23
N HIS A 82 -9.15 -9.44 -5.73
CA HIS A 82 -9.75 -9.51 -7.06
C HIS A 82 -8.97 -8.62 -8.01
N TYR A 83 -8.62 -9.18 -9.15
CA TYR A 83 -7.91 -8.52 -10.23
C TYR A 83 -8.70 -8.67 -11.52
N ALA A 84 -8.81 -7.58 -12.29
CA ALA A 84 -9.47 -7.63 -13.58
C ALA A 84 -8.79 -6.72 -14.60
N LEU A 85 -8.59 -7.22 -15.79
CA LEU A 85 -8.23 -6.43 -16.96
C LEU A 85 -9.46 -5.64 -17.41
N ARG A 86 -9.24 -4.39 -17.80
CA ARG A 86 -10.22 -3.50 -18.38
C ARG A 86 -9.67 -2.96 -19.70
N GLU A 87 -10.53 -2.42 -20.52
CA GLU A 87 -10.13 -1.87 -21.83
C GLU A 87 -9.01 -0.83 -21.71
N ASP A 88 -9.08 0.01 -20.69
CA ASP A 88 -8.18 1.12 -20.42
C ASP A 88 -7.26 0.93 -19.20
N GLY A 89 -7.32 -0.25 -18.54
CA GLY A 89 -6.54 -0.41 -17.33
C GLY A 89 -6.65 -1.74 -16.63
N PHE A 90 -6.32 -1.70 -15.34
CA PHE A 90 -6.23 -2.85 -14.47
C PHE A 90 -6.86 -2.53 -13.13
N LEU A 91 -7.88 -3.28 -12.75
CA LEU A 91 -8.55 -3.16 -11.45
C LEU A 91 -7.90 -4.08 -10.42
N MET A 92 -7.60 -3.52 -9.25
CA MET A 92 -7.30 -4.28 -8.02
C MET A 92 -8.36 -3.95 -6.97
N GLN A 93 -9.04 -4.94 -6.44
CA GLN A 93 -10.02 -4.77 -5.37
C GLN A 93 -9.75 -5.76 -4.25
N PHE A 94 -9.70 -5.26 -3.02
CA PHE A 94 -9.52 -6.08 -1.83
C PHE A 94 -10.79 -6.10 -1.00
N ARG A 95 -11.15 -7.30 -0.53
CA ARG A 95 -12.29 -7.50 0.37
C ARG A 95 -11.84 -8.28 1.59
N VAL A 96 -12.01 -7.67 2.75
CA VAL A 96 -11.76 -8.31 4.05
C VAL A 96 -13.10 -8.67 4.68
N LYS A 97 -13.24 -9.93 5.08
CA LYS A 97 -14.40 -10.42 5.82
C LYS A 97 -13.93 -10.96 7.17
N ASN A 98 -14.49 -10.41 8.24
CA ASN A 98 -14.41 -11.01 9.55
C ASN A 98 -15.33 -12.23 9.58
N THR A 99 -14.78 -13.41 9.85
CA THR A 99 -15.55 -14.67 9.93
C THR A 99 -15.73 -15.15 11.37
N GLY A 100 -15.28 -14.33 12.35
CA GLY A 100 -15.49 -14.58 13.76
C GLY A 100 -16.54 -13.67 14.38
N ASP A 101 -16.79 -13.84 15.67
CA ASP A 101 -17.86 -13.18 16.42
C ASP A 101 -17.41 -11.87 17.11
N ILE A 102 -16.10 -11.64 17.21
CA ILE A 102 -15.54 -10.44 17.85
C ILE A 102 -15.13 -9.39 16.81
N ARG A 103 -15.11 -8.14 17.22
CA ARG A 103 -14.65 -7.04 16.38
C ARG A 103 -13.19 -7.25 15.96
N MET A 104 -12.95 -7.25 14.66
CA MET A 104 -11.62 -7.39 14.06
C MET A 104 -11.08 -6.00 13.68
N TYR A 105 -9.85 -5.72 14.10
CA TYR A 105 -9.14 -4.46 13.81
C TYR A 105 -8.06 -4.72 12.78
N PHE A 106 -8.06 -3.98 11.68
CA PHE A 106 -7.05 -4.12 10.64
C PHE A 106 -6.84 -2.81 9.89
N SER A 107 -5.72 -2.72 9.19
CA SER A 107 -5.53 -1.85 8.04
C SER A 107 -5.13 -2.67 6.83
N ILE A 108 -5.45 -2.16 5.65
CA ILE A 108 -5.13 -2.80 4.38
C ILE A 108 -4.58 -1.77 3.41
N GLY A 109 -3.61 -2.16 2.61
CA GLY A 109 -3.02 -1.29 1.58
C GLY A 109 -2.53 -2.06 0.37
N ALA A 110 -2.54 -1.38 -0.77
CA ALA A 110 -1.78 -1.77 -1.94
C ALA A 110 -0.44 -1.02 -1.94
N HIS A 111 0.58 -1.66 -2.46
CA HIS A 111 1.89 -1.05 -2.64
C HIS A 111 2.34 -1.21 -4.11
N PRO A 112 1.59 -0.64 -5.07
CA PRO A 112 1.94 -0.76 -6.47
C PRO A 112 3.31 -0.13 -6.73
N ALA A 113 4.12 -0.80 -7.55
CA ALA A 113 5.45 -0.32 -7.87
C ALA A 113 5.57 -0.10 -9.38
N PHE A 114 5.95 1.09 -9.76
CA PHE A 114 6.07 1.52 -11.14
C PHE A 114 7.52 1.85 -11.48
N ARG A 115 7.91 1.57 -12.72
CA ARG A 115 9.20 2.01 -13.25
C ARG A 115 9.16 3.51 -13.48
N CYS A 116 10.11 4.23 -12.92
CA CYS A 116 10.32 5.65 -13.14
C CYS A 116 11.80 5.98 -13.34
N GLN A 117 12.08 7.20 -13.73
CA GLN A 117 13.42 7.75 -13.92
C GLN A 117 13.50 9.13 -13.25
N MET A 118 14.71 9.57 -12.96
CA MET A 118 14.92 10.94 -12.48
C MET A 118 14.38 11.95 -13.48
N GLY A 119 13.64 12.95 -12.97
CA GLY A 119 12.94 13.96 -13.75
C GLY A 119 11.54 13.55 -14.25
N ASP A 120 11.09 12.30 -13.98
CA ASP A 120 9.67 11.96 -14.07
C ASP A 120 8.91 12.69 -12.96
N ARG A 121 7.58 12.78 -13.03
CA ARG A 121 6.77 13.52 -12.06
C ARG A 121 5.56 12.72 -11.61
N VAL A 122 5.24 12.78 -10.35
CA VAL A 122 3.94 12.33 -9.82
C VAL A 122 3.02 13.53 -9.76
N VAL A 123 1.92 13.48 -10.49
CA VAL A 123 0.97 14.59 -10.61
C VAL A 123 -0.37 14.17 -10.01
N MET A 124 -0.77 14.82 -8.94
CA MET A 124 -2.06 14.59 -8.26
C MET A 124 -3.21 15.10 -9.13
N ASP A 125 -4.40 14.51 -9.00
CA ASP A 125 -5.59 14.94 -9.78
C ASP A 125 -6.04 16.36 -9.47
N ARG A 126 -5.79 16.80 -8.25
CA ARG A 126 -6.15 18.12 -7.75
C ARG A 126 -4.95 18.86 -7.21
N THR A 127 -5.08 20.17 -7.13
CA THR A 127 -4.15 21.02 -6.38
C THR A 127 -4.25 20.71 -4.90
N GLU A 128 -3.11 20.52 -4.26
CA GLU A 128 -2.97 20.13 -2.86
C GLU A 128 -2.29 21.22 -2.03
N ASN A 129 -2.62 21.23 -0.75
CA ASN A 129 -1.88 21.93 0.30
C ASN A 129 -1.66 20.89 1.41
N ALA A 130 -0.54 20.19 1.36
CA ALA A 130 -0.30 19.06 2.25
C ALA A 130 1.17 18.96 2.67
N ASP A 131 1.34 18.62 3.93
CA ASP A 131 2.61 18.21 4.50
C ASP A 131 2.70 16.69 4.51
N ALA A 132 3.91 16.18 4.36
CA ALA A 132 4.18 14.75 4.48
C ALA A 132 4.89 14.43 5.79
N PHE A 133 4.53 13.32 6.40
CA PHE A 133 5.34 12.69 7.43
C PHE A 133 6.47 11.89 6.78
N ARG A 134 7.58 11.77 7.48
CA ARG A 134 8.67 10.85 7.13
C ARG A 134 8.72 9.68 8.10
N LEU A 135 9.38 8.61 7.70
CA LEU A 135 9.70 7.53 8.62
C LEU A 135 10.91 7.92 9.47
N ASP A 136 10.87 7.52 10.73
CA ASP A 136 12.01 7.62 11.62
C ASP A 136 13.02 6.47 11.40
N LYS A 137 14.10 6.44 12.18
CA LYS A 137 15.15 5.41 12.12
C LYS A 137 14.64 3.98 12.38
N ASP A 138 13.49 3.84 13.05
CA ASP A 138 12.85 2.56 13.36
C ASP A 138 11.78 2.18 12.32
N ALA A 139 11.69 2.94 11.22
CA ALA A 139 10.68 2.83 10.17
C ALA A 139 9.25 2.98 10.70
N LEU A 140 9.08 3.76 11.76
CA LEU A 140 7.78 4.23 12.25
C LEU A 140 7.46 5.58 11.63
N ARG A 141 6.18 5.90 11.53
CA ARG A 141 5.76 7.25 11.12
C ARG A 141 6.24 8.26 12.16
N GLY A 142 7.07 9.20 11.72
CA GLY A 142 7.55 10.32 12.54
C GLY A 142 6.42 11.25 12.96
N GLN A 143 6.72 12.15 13.89
CA GLN A 143 5.77 13.17 14.35
C GLN A 143 5.92 14.49 13.59
N GLU A 144 7.10 14.75 13.06
CA GLU A 144 7.39 15.95 12.28
C GLU A 144 6.93 15.79 10.84
N THR A 145 6.50 16.91 10.27
CA THR A 145 6.09 16.98 8.87
C THR A 145 6.98 17.93 8.10
N GLU A 146 7.11 17.69 6.81
CA GLU A 146 7.75 18.62 5.87
C GLU A 146 6.75 19.09 4.82
N ALA A 147 6.92 20.32 4.39
CA ALA A 147 6.09 20.91 3.35
C ALA A 147 6.36 20.27 1.99
N VAL A 148 5.35 19.68 1.37
CA VAL A 148 5.47 19.07 0.03
C VAL A 148 4.60 19.81 -0.98
N PHE A 149 3.31 19.91 -0.72
CA PHE A 149 2.41 20.62 -1.59
C PHE A 149 2.07 22.01 -1.03
N ARG A 150 2.23 23.05 -1.84
CA ARG A 150 1.85 24.42 -1.53
C ARG A 150 1.14 25.01 -2.76
N ASN A 151 -0.18 24.87 -2.79
CA ASN A 151 -1.00 25.21 -3.94
C ASN A 151 -0.43 24.61 -5.24
N SER A 152 -0.01 23.36 -5.16
CA SER A 152 0.62 22.61 -6.24
C SER A 152 0.06 21.19 -6.31
N ARG A 153 0.35 20.47 -7.37
CA ARG A 153 -0.16 19.12 -7.54
C ARG A 153 0.89 18.09 -7.98
N ASP A 154 2.13 18.49 -8.08
CA ASP A 154 3.16 17.63 -8.64
C ASP A 154 4.42 17.58 -7.79
N ILE A 155 5.04 16.42 -7.83
CA ILE A 155 6.31 16.10 -7.19
C ILE A 155 7.25 15.59 -8.28
N GLU A 156 8.42 16.20 -8.44
CA GLU A 156 9.45 15.69 -9.32
C GLU A 156 10.18 14.52 -8.68
N ILE A 157 10.44 13.47 -9.45
CA ILE A 157 11.24 12.31 -9.02
C ILE A 157 12.72 12.71 -9.07
N THR A 158 13.28 12.98 -7.90
CA THR A 158 14.69 13.33 -7.74
C THR A 158 15.40 12.34 -6.82
N LYS A 159 16.72 12.37 -6.77
CA LYS A 159 17.49 11.50 -5.87
C LYS A 159 17.17 11.80 -4.41
N GLU A 160 17.05 13.06 -4.07
CA GLU A 160 16.83 13.56 -2.72
C GLU A 160 15.51 13.09 -2.11
N ILE A 161 14.47 12.89 -2.94
CA ILE A 161 13.17 12.44 -2.46
C ILE A 161 13.22 11.03 -1.87
N PHE A 162 14.17 10.20 -2.34
CA PHE A 162 14.37 8.83 -1.87
C PHE A 162 15.33 8.70 -0.68
N GLU A 163 16.10 9.75 -0.35
CA GLU A 163 17.09 9.69 0.74
C GLU A 163 16.46 9.55 2.13
N LYS A 164 15.21 9.96 2.28
CA LYS A 164 14.47 9.96 3.55
C LYS A 164 13.31 8.95 3.59
N ASP A 165 13.37 7.86 2.80
CA ASP A 165 12.28 6.88 2.67
C ASP A 165 10.96 7.53 2.20
N ALA A 166 9.81 6.99 2.60
CA ALA A 166 8.49 7.37 2.09
C ALA A 166 8.05 8.79 2.50
N LEU A 167 7.30 9.45 1.59
CA LEU A 167 6.43 10.58 1.91
C LEU A 167 5.05 10.04 2.29
N ILE A 168 4.58 10.34 3.50
CA ILE A 168 3.30 9.83 3.99
C ILE A 168 2.34 11.00 4.18
N PHE A 169 1.22 10.97 3.48
CA PHE A 169 0.20 12.02 3.51
C PHE A 169 -1.08 11.49 4.16
N ASP A 170 -1.66 12.28 5.06
CA ASP A 170 -3.01 12.09 5.56
C ASP A 170 -3.93 13.12 4.90
N GLY A 171 -5.10 12.67 4.43
CA GLY A 171 -6.16 13.58 4.01
C GLY A 171 -5.89 14.33 2.70
N ILE A 172 -5.21 13.74 1.73
CA ILE A 172 -5.08 14.27 0.37
C ILE A 172 -6.48 14.44 -0.26
N ALA A 173 -6.70 15.56 -0.94
CA ALA A 173 -7.96 15.86 -1.62
C ALA A 173 -8.15 15.12 -2.95
N SER A 174 -7.05 14.72 -3.59
CA SER A 174 -7.05 13.92 -4.81
C SER A 174 -7.53 12.50 -4.56
N GLY A 175 -8.25 11.93 -5.52
CA GLY A 175 -8.62 10.52 -5.55
C GLY A 175 -7.68 9.67 -6.41
N GLY A 176 -6.73 10.29 -7.08
CA GLY A 176 -5.77 9.64 -7.96
C GLY A 176 -4.53 10.48 -8.19
N ALA A 177 -3.54 9.86 -8.83
CA ALA A 177 -2.32 10.49 -9.25
C ALA A 177 -1.79 9.85 -10.54
N THR A 178 -1.08 10.62 -11.34
CA THR A 178 -0.46 10.17 -12.58
C THR A 178 1.06 10.23 -12.46
N LEU A 179 1.73 9.11 -12.69
CA LEU A 179 3.14 9.10 -12.96
C LEU A 179 3.37 9.56 -14.41
N MET A 180 3.80 10.81 -14.56
CA MET A 180 4.13 11.46 -15.82
C MET A 180 5.58 11.13 -16.19
N ARG A 181 5.77 10.21 -17.11
CA ARG A 181 7.11 9.75 -17.52
C ARG A 181 7.60 10.55 -18.72
N ARG A 182 8.87 10.92 -18.72
CA ARG A 182 9.53 11.68 -19.80
C ARG A 182 9.50 10.99 -21.16
N ASN A 183 9.34 9.66 -21.16
CA ASN A 183 9.22 8.87 -22.40
C ASN A 183 7.79 8.84 -22.98
N GLY A 184 6.86 9.64 -22.45
CA GLY A 184 5.47 9.72 -22.90
C GLY A 184 4.55 8.58 -22.45
N ARG A 185 5.05 7.61 -21.69
CA ARG A 185 4.23 6.51 -21.15
C ARG A 185 3.79 6.82 -19.73
N HIS A 186 2.58 7.28 -19.57
CA HIS A 186 2.03 7.66 -18.27
C HIS A 186 1.26 6.50 -17.62
N VAL A 187 1.19 6.52 -16.29
CA VAL A 187 0.37 5.59 -15.51
C VAL A 187 -0.47 6.40 -14.56
N HIS A 188 -1.77 6.33 -14.69
CA HIS A 188 -2.71 6.89 -13.71
C HIS A 188 -3.10 5.81 -12.71
N VAL A 189 -3.14 6.16 -11.44
CA VAL A 189 -3.63 5.31 -10.34
C VAL A 189 -4.79 6.02 -9.69
N ASP A 190 -5.98 5.44 -9.80
CA ASP A 190 -7.14 5.83 -9.01
C ASP A 190 -7.10 5.03 -7.70
N PHE A 191 -6.96 5.72 -6.59
CA PHE A 191 -6.97 5.16 -5.24
C PHE A 191 -8.22 5.60 -4.44
N GLY A 192 -9.12 6.33 -5.06
CA GLY A 192 -10.38 6.78 -4.48
C GLY A 192 -10.19 7.62 -3.22
N LYS A 193 -10.86 7.26 -2.16
CA LYS A 193 -10.76 7.93 -0.86
C LYS A 193 -9.84 7.18 0.10
N ALA A 194 -8.60 6.95 -0.31
CA ALA A 194 -7.61 6.38 0.59
C ALA A 194 -7.35 7.36 1.76
N PRO A 195 -7.44 6.90 3.02
CA PRO A 195 -7.24 7.78 4.18
C PRO A 195 -5.77 8.22 4.33
N CYS A 196 -4.86 7.47 3.78
CA CYS A 196 -3.42 7.70 3.83
C CYS A 196 -2.79 7.26 2.51
N LEU A 197 -1.88 8.07 1.99
CA LEU A 197 -1.07 7.81 0.81
C LEU A 197 0.41 7.86 1.21
N GLY A 198 1.19 6.87 0.76
CA GLY A 198 2.62 6.78 1.04
C GLY A 198 3.44 6.45 -0.19
#